data_c36d262d2e97b3275dfd0c46a6a86811
#
_entry.id   c36d262d2e97b3275dfd0c46a6a86811
#
_cell.length_a   1.000
_cell.length_b   1.000
_cell.length_c   1.000
_cell.angle_alpha   90.00
_cell.angle_beta   90.00
_cell.angle_gamma   90.00
#
_symmetry.space_group_name_H-M   'P 1'
#
loop_
_entity.id
_entity.type
_entity.pdbx_description
1 polymer ?
#
loop_
_entity_poly.entity_id
_entity_poly.type
_entity_poly.pdbx_seq_one_letter_code
_entity_poly.pdbx_strand_id
1 'polypeptide(L)'
;EFRRVLFRSKAAAIIFKDEARRNGMNEILHPAVKEYVLHVLEQEKEEGRLRYLVLEAALLIEEHYDEICDELWYIYTSEENRRARLKRSRGYSDEKISEMFESQLCENEYRRHCKVVIDNNGTTEETIAQVRTIIENEGENTNG
;
A
#
# COMPACT_ATOMS: atom_id res chain seq x y z
N GLU A 1 -15.76 -10.04 18.33
CA GLU A 1 -15.17 -8.76 17.84
C GLU A 1 -14.38 -8.04 18.93
N PHE A 2 -14.90 -7.95 20.13
CA PHE A 2 -14.22 -7.30 21.27
C PHE A 2 -12.89 -7.98 21.64
N ARG A 3 -12.80 -9.31 21.55
CA ARG A 3 -11.55 -10.06 21.81
C ARG A 3 -10.49 -9.84 20.73
N ARG A 4 -10.89 -9.62 19.47
CA ARG A 4 -9.96 -9.30 18.37
C ARG A 4 -9.31 -7.94 18.53
N VAL A 5 -10.05 -6.93 18.96
CA VAL A 5 -9.53 -5.56 19.18
C VAL A 5 -8.55 -5.52 20.35
N LEU A 6 -8.85 -6.21 21.47
CA LEU A 6 -7.97 -6.31 22.63
C LEU A 6 -6.67 -7.08 22.33
N PHE A 7 -6.75 -8.12 21.51
CA PHE A 7 -5.57 -8.87 21.08
C PHE A 7 -4.67 -8.03 20.18
N ARG A 8 -5.24 -7.33 19.19
CA ARG A 8 -4.49 -6.41 18.31
C ARG A 8 -3.77 -5.31 19.07
N SER A 9 -4.43 -4.64 20.02
CA SER A 9 -3.83 -3.57 20.80
C SER A 9 -2.72 -4.06 21.73
N LYS A 10 -2.87 -5.24 22.35
CA LYS A 10 -1.83 -5.85 23.19
C LYS A 10 -0.63 -6.32 22.36
N ALA A 11 -0.86 -6.99 21.24
CA ALA A 11 0.18 -7.39 20.32
C ALA A 11 0.94 -6.16 19.76
N ALA A 12 0.23 -5.15 19.31
CA ALA A 12 0.80 -3.90 18.83
C ALA A 12 1.68 -3.23 19.90
N ALA A 13 1.21 -3.14 21.16
CA ALA A 13 1.95 -2.52 22.24
C ALA A 13 3.27 -3.25 22.58
N ILE A 14 3.35 -4.55 22.34
CA ILE A 14 4.56 -5.36 22.55
C ILE A 14 5.51 -5.23 21.35
N ILE A 15 4.97 -5.33 20.15
CA ILE A 15 5.73 -5.38 18.89
C ILE A 15 6.32 -4.03 18.53
N PHE A 16 5.54 -2.93 18.71
CA PHE A 16 6.02 -1.58 18.39
C PHE A 16 7.13 -1.06 19.32
N LYS A 17 7.29 -1.68 20.51
CA LYS A 17 8.33 -1.30 21.48
C LYS A 17 9.63 -2.08 21.34
N ASP A 18 9.64 -3.15 20.57
CA ASP A 18 10.77 -4.09 20.48
C ASP A 18 11.02 -4.42 19.01
N GLU A 19 12.09 -3.85 18.46
CA GLU A 19 12.45 -4.03 17.07
C GLU A 19 12.76 -5.49 16.71
N ALA A 20 13.40 -6.24 17.59
CA ALA A 20 13.71 -7.65 17.36
C ALA A 20 12.43 -8.49 17.24
N ARG A 21 11.43 -8.22 18.09
CA ARG A 21 10.12 -8.90 18.03
C ARG A 21 9.34 -8.51 16.79
N ARG A 22 9.41 -7.24 16.38
CA ARG A 22 8.79 -6.78 15.13
C ARG A 22 9.40 -7.48 13.92
N ASN A 23 10.72 -7.55 13.86
CA ASN A 23 11.43 -8.21 12.77
C ASN A 23 11.10 -9.71 12.74
N GLY A 24 11.17 -10.42 13.87
CA GLY A 24 10.79 -11.84 13.94
C GLY A 24 9.33 -12.12 13.56
N MET A 25 8.41 -11.20 13.84
CA MET A 25 7.03 -11.34 13.37
C MET A 25 6.92 -11.08 11.85
N ASN A 26 7.63 -10.10 11.34
CA ASN A 26 7.64 -9.78 9.91
C ASN A 26 8.22 -10.94 9.09
N GLU A 27 9.29 -11.58 9.56
CA GLU A 27 9.88 -12.78 8.94
C GLU A 27 8.87 -13.94 8.76
N ILE A 28 7.87 -14.01 9.62
CA ILE A 28 6.81 -15.02 9.52
C ILE A 28 5.64 -14.52 8.67
N LEU A 29 5.21 -13.26 8.89
CA LEU A 29 4.01 -12.73 8.27
C LEU A 29 4.19 -12.39 6.79
N HIS A 30 5.33 -11.79 6.40
CA HIS A 30 5.50 -11.33 5.02
C HIS A 30 5.51 -12.50 4.03
N PRO A 31 6.26 -13.61 4.26
CA PRO A 31 6.20 -14.78 3.39
C PRO A 31 4.79 -15.39 3.32
N ALA A 32 4.12 -15.53 4.46
CA ALA A 32 2.78 -16.12 4.52
C ALA A 32 1.73 -15.26 3.78
N VAL A 33 1.84 -13.93 3.87
CA VAL A 33 0.98 -13.01 3.10
C VAL A 33 1.28 -13.09 1.61
N LYS A 34 2.56 -13.13 1.23
CA LYS A 34 2.98 -13.26 -0.18
C LYS A 34 2.48 -14.57 -0.80
N GLU A 35 2.62 -15.67 -0.09
CA GLU A 35 2.09 -16.98 -0.51
C GLU A 35 0.57 -16.95 -0.69
N TYR A 36 -0.16 -16.35 0.26
CA TYR A 36 -1.61 -16.18 0.15
C TYR A 36 -2.01 -15.34 -1.07
N VAL A 37 -1.30 -14.24 -1.34
CA VAL A 37 -1.55 -13.38 -2.51
C VAL A 37 -1.32 -14.15 -3.81
N LEU A 38 -0.22 -14.91 -3.90
CA LEU A 38 0.08 -15.73 -5.06
C LEU A 38 -0.99 -16.81 -5.30
N HIS A 39 -1.45 -17.45 -4.24
CA HIS A 39 -2.53 -18.44 -4.34
C HIS A 39 -3.84 -17.81 -4.83
N VAL A 40 -4.23 -16.65 -4.31
CA VAL A 40 -5.42 -15.93 -4.78
C VAL A 40 -5.28 -15.52 -6.26
N LEU A 41 -4.10 -15.02 -6.63
CA LEU A 41 -3.81 -14.62 -8.01
C LEU A 41 -3.95 -15.82 -8.98
N GLU A 42 -3.46 -16.99 -8.58
CA GLU A 42 -3.53 -18.22 -9.38
C GLU A 42 -4.99 -18.69 -9.57
N GLN A 43 -5.77 -18.69 -8.48
CA GLN A 43 -7.20 -19.02 -8.54
C GLN A 43 -7.99 -18.07 -9.45
N GLU A 44 -7.75 -16.77 -9.35
CA GLU A 44 -8.47 -15.77 -10.18
C GLU A 44 -8.04 -15.84 -11.65
N LYS A 45 -6.79 -16.20 -11.94
CA LYS A 45 -6.31 -16.48 -13.31
C LYS A 45 -7.00 -17.69 -13.92
N GLU A 46 -7.13 -18.79 -13.16
CA GLU A 46 -7.83 -20.00 -13.61
C GLU A 46 -9.32 -19.75 -13.89
N GLU A 47 -9.97 -18.96 -13.05
CA GLU A 47 -11.38 -18.61 -13.23
C GLU A 47 -11.62 -17.61 -14.36
N GLY A 48 -10.61 -16.83 -14.76
CA GLY A 48 -10.65 -15.91 -15.89
C GLY A 48 -11.70 -14.80 -15.79
N ARG A 49 -12.13 -14.47 -14.56
CA ARG A 49 -13.23 -13.51 -14.31
C ARG A 49 -12.78 -12.08 -14.14
N LEU A 50 -11.53 -11.89 -13.72
CA LEU A 50 -10.99 -10.57 -13.41
C LEU A 50 -10.11 -10.04 -14.54
N ARG A 51 -10.31 -8.78 -14.86
CA ARG A 51 -9.39 -8.05 -15.73
C ARG A 51 -8.22 -7.46 -14.93
N TYR A 52 -8.47 -7.05 -13.70
CA TYR A 52 -7.47 -6.47 -12.81
C TYR A 52 -7.61 -7.08 -11.41
N LEU A 53 -6.48 -7.40 -10.79
CA LEU A 53 -6.36 -7.67 -9.38
C LEU A 53 -5.54 -6.54 -8.75
N VAL A 54 -6.13 -5.82 -7.81
CA VAL A 54 -5.48 -4.68 -7.14
C VAL A 54 -5.05 -5.09 -5.74
N LEU A 55 -3.76 -4.92 -5.46
CA LEU A 55 -3.18 -5.14 -4.15
C LEU A 55 -2.78 -3.79 -3.53
N GLU A 56 -3.28 -3.50 -2.32
CA GLU A 56 -2.89 -2.34 -1.53
C GLU A 56 -2.16 -2.78 -0.28
N ALA A 57 -0.90 -2.39 -0.13
CA ALA A 57 -0.11 -2.62 1.07
C ALA A 57 0.94 -1.54 1.28
N ALA A 58 1.42 -1.40 2.52
CA ALA A 58 2.35 -0.34 2.90
C ALA A 58 3.81 -0.62 2.48
N LEU A 59 4.19 -1.88 2.26
CA LEU A 59 5.58 -2.31 2.08
C LEU A 59 5.79 -3.05 0.75
N LEU A 60 5.06 -2.69 -0.30
CA LEU A 60 5.12 -3.41 -1.58
C LEU A 60 6.51 -3.37 -2.22
N ILE A 61 7.21 -2.26 -2.12
CA ILE A 61 8.55 -2.09 -2.69
C ILE A 61 9.57 -2.84 -1.83
N GLU A 62 9.54 -2.65 -0.52
CA GLU A 62 10.47 -3.26 0.44
C GLU A 62 10.37 -4.80 0.44
N GLU A 63 9.18 -5.32 0.17
CA GLU A 63 8.90 -6.76 0.12
C GLU A 63 8.93 -7.34 -1.31
N HIS A 64 9.48 -6.58 -2.26
CA HIS A 64 9.70 -7.02 -3.65
C HIS A 64 8.42 -7.54 -4.34
N TYR A 65 7.30 -6.82 -4.20
CA TYR A 65 6.07 -7.15 -4.91
C TYR A 65 6.11 -6.77 -6.40
N ASP A 66 7.08 -5.99 -6.84
CA ASP A 66 7.42 -5.74 -8.24
C ASP A 66 7.79 -7.01 -9.01
N GLU A 67 8.19 -8.10 -8.30
CA GLU A 67 8.43 -9.41 -8.91
C GLU A 67 7.15 -10.18 -9.26
N ILE A 68 6.01 -9.83 -8.67
CA ILE A 68 4.73 -10.55 -8.82
C ILE A 68 3.59 -9.69 -9.34
N CYS A 69 3.75 -8.37 -9.31
CA CYS A 69 2.81 -7.42 -9.88
C CYS A 69 3.29 -6.99 -11.27
N ASP A 70 2.38 -6.87 -12.23
CA ASP A 70 2.71 -6.33 -13.56
C ASP A 70 3.14 -4.87 -13.47
N GLU A 71 2.55 -4.12 -12.52
CA GLU A 71 2.86 -2.72 -12.27
C GLU A 71 2.71 -2.35 -10.80
N LEU A 72 3.56 -1.43 -10.33
CA LEU A 72 3.37 -0.70 -9.09
C LEU A 72 2.92 0.74 -9.39
N TRP A 73 1.92 1.19 -8.67
CA TRP A 73 1.37 2.54 -8.78
C TRP A 73 1.64 3.33 -7.51
N TYR A 74 2.17 4.55 -7.65
CA TYR A 74 2.38 5.45 -6.53
C TYR A 74 1.24 6.45 -6.40
N ILE A 75 0.48 6.35 -5.31
CA ILE A 75 -0.56 7.33 -4.99
C ILE A 75 0.09 8.48 -4.22
N TYR A 76 0.50 9.48 -4.96
CA TYR A 76 1.23 10.62 -4.44
C TYR A 76 0.32 11.61 -3.71
N THR A 77 0.74 12.02 -2.53
CA THR A 77 0.17 13.17 -1.80
C THR A 77 1.32 13.94 -1.16
N SER A 78 1.34 15.26 -1.32
CA SER A 78 2.36 16.11 -0.71
C SER A 78 2.43 15.92 0.80
N GLU A 79 3.59 16.13 1.39
CA GLU A 79 3.78 16.00 2.84
C GLU A 79 2.81 16.91 3.61
N GLU A 80 2.61 18.14 3.15
CA GLU A 80 1.69 19.09 3.74
C GLU A 80 0.26 18.53 3.80
N ASN A 81 -0.25 18.01 2.68
CA ASN A 81 -1.59 17.43 2.59
C ASN A 81 -1.71 16.14 3.40
N ARG A 82 -0.69 15.27 3.40
CA ARG A 82 -0.68 14.07 4.24
C ARG A 82 -0.75 14.44 5.73
N ARG A 83 0.05 15.42 6.15
CA ARG A 83 0.08 15.93 7.53
C ARG A 83 -1.28 16.49 7.94
N ALA A 84 -1.88 17.33 7.09
CA ALA A 84 -3.20 17.90 7.35
C ALA A 84 -4.29 16.81 7.43
N ARG A 85 -4.27 15.82 6.54
CA ARG A 85 -5.21 14.69 6.54
C ARG A 85 -5.08 13.83 7.79
N LEU A 86 -3.86 13.49 8.22
CA LEU A 86 -3.61 12.68 9.42
C LEU A 86 -4.04 13.40 10.70
N LYS A 87 -3.77 14.70 10.83
CA LYS A 87 -4.27 15.51 11.95
C LYS A 87 -5.80 15.50 12.02
N ARG A 88 -6.46 15.77 10.88
CA ARG A 88 -7.92 15.86 10.81
C ARG A 88 -8.60 14.50 11.04
N SER A 89 -8.10 13.43 10.46
CA SER A 89 -8.77 12.12 10.46
C SER A 89 -8.40 11.24 11.65
N ARG A 90 -7.19 11.40 12.20
CA ARG A 90 -6.64 10.54 13.25
C ARG A 90 -6.28 11.30 14.54
N GLY A 91 -6.25 12.62 14.51
CA GLY A 91 -5.84 13.44 15.65
C GLY A 91 -4.37 13.25 16.05
N TYR A 92 -3.51 12.87 15.10
CA TYR A 92 -2.08 12.63 15.39
C TYR A 92 -1.35 13.94 15.62
N SER A 93 -0.38 13.94 16.57
CA SER A 93 0.52 15.07 16.79
C SER A 93 1.55 15.20 15.66
N ASP A 94 2.20 16.36 15.55
CA ASP A 94 3.25 16.60 14.55
C ASP A 94 4.44 15.68 14.71
N GLU A 95 4.84 15.41 15.95
CA GLU A 95 5.94 14.52 16.29
C GLU A 95 5.65 13.11 15.76
N LYS A 96 4.46 12.56 16.07
CA LYS A 96 4.06 11.24 15.60
C LYS A 96 3.99 11.14 14.09
N ILE A 97 3.53 12.19 13.41
CA ILE A 97 3.47 12.23 11.95
C ILE A 97 4.88 12.26 11.36
N SER A 98 5.80 13.02 11.95
CA SER A 98 7.20 13.08 11.51
C SER A 98 7.89 11.72 11.65
N GLU A 99 7.75 11.04 12.79
CA GLU A 99 8.25 9.68 13.00
C GLU A 99 7.71 8.70 11.95
N MET A 100 6.42 8.81 11.61
CA MET A 100 5.81 7.97 10.57
C MET A 100 6.40 8.25 9.18
N PHE A 101 6.69 9.51 8.85
CA PHE A 101 7.27 9.85 7.56
C PHE A 101 8.74 9.42 7.45
N GLU A 102 9.50 9.55 8.53
CA GLU A 102 10.89 9.08 8.60
C GLU A 102 11.01 7.55 8.45
N SER A 103 9.98 6.80 8.80
CA SER A 103 9.95 5.35 8.66
C SER A 103 9.54 4.85 7.26
N GLN A 104 9.17 5.75 6.35
CA GLN A 104 8.76 5.42 4.99
C GLN A 104 9.90 5.67 3.99
N LEU A 105 9.83 5.03 2.84
CA LEU A 105 10.70 5.34 1.71
C LEU A 105 10.53 6.80 1.28
N CYS A 106 11.60 7.40 0.78
CA CYS A 106 11.51 8.75 0.23
C CYS A 106 10.75 8.76 -1.11
N GLU A 107 10.22 9.92 -1.50
CA GLU A 107 9.45 10.08 -2.73
C GLU A 107 10.21 9.60 -3.98
N ASN A 108 11.53 9.84 -4.05
CA ASN A 108 12.34 9.42 -5.17
C ASN A 108 12.40 7.90 -5.32
N GLU A 109 12.37 7.14 -4.22
CA GLU A 109 12.32 5.68 -4.26
C GLU A 109 10.98 5.20 -4.82
N TYR A 110 9.85 5.76 -4.35
CA TYR A 110 8.54 5.44 -4.92
C TYR A 110 8.49 5.73 -6.42
N ARG A 111 8.96 6.90 -6.87
CA ARG A 111 8.97 7.27 -8.29
C ARG A 111 9.88 6.40 -9.16
N ARG A 112 10.93 5.80 -8.58
CA ARG A 112 11.84 4.90 -9.29
C ARG A 112 11.22 3.52 -9.51
N HIS A 113 10.47 3.02 -8.53
CA HIS A 113 9.86 1.69 -8.58
C HIS A 113 8.48 1.66 -9.23
N CYS A 114 7.77 2.78 -9.23
CA CYS A 114 6.40 2.85 -9.73
C CYS A 114 6.36 3.45 -11.13
N LYS A 115 5.76 2.74 -12.10
CA LYS A 115 5.56 3.24 -13.46
C LYS A 115 4.55 4.37 -13.52
N VAL A 116 3.53 4.31 -12.68
CA VAL A 116 2.41 5.23 -12.65
C VAL A 116 2.44 6.04 -11.37
N VAL A 117 2.21 7.34 -11.49
CA VAL A 117 2.04 8.24 -10.34
C VAL A 117 0.68 8.91 -10.45
N ILE A 118 -0.17 8.67 -9.44
CA ILE A 118 -1.48 9.30 -9.31
C ILE A 118 -1.39 10.47 -8.34
N ASP A 119 -1.71 11.66 -8.78
CA ASP A 119 -1.78 12.82 -7.89
C ASP A 119 -3.09 12.78 -7.06
N ASN A 120 -2.93 12.58 -5.76
CA ASN A 120 -4.03 12.55 -4.80
C ASN A 120 -4.05 13.79 -3.88
N ASN A 121 -3.55 14.93 -4.38
CA ASN A 121 -3.60 16.18 -3.61
C ASN A 121 -4.96 16.89 -3.70
N GLY A 122 -5.65 16.71 -4.79
CA GLY A 122 -6.94 17.32 -5.07
C GLY A 122 -8.15 16.59 -4.49
N THR A 123 -9.25 16.60 -5.24
CA THR A 123 -10.50 15.95 -4.90
C THR A 123 -10.48 14.45 -5.24
N THR A 124 -11.42 13.70 -4.67
CA THR A 124 -11.59 12.28 -5.00
C THR A 124 -11.94 12.09 -6.48
N GLU A 125 -12.73 12.99 -7.05
CA GLU A 125 -13.15 12.97 -8.45
C GLU A 125 -11.96 13.14 -9.39
N GLU A 126 -11.03 14.04 -9.08
CA GLU A 126 -9.79 14.25 -9.85
C GLU A 126 -8.89 13.00 -9.79
N THR A 127 -8.76 12.38 -8.62
CA THR A 127 -8.02 11.13 -8.47
C THR A 127 -8.64 9.99 -9.27
N ILE A 128 -9.98 9.84 -9.22
CA ILE A 128 -10.71 8.83 -9.99
C ILE A 128 -10.55 9.06 -11.50
N ALA A 129 -10.58 10.32 -11.96
CA ALA A 129 -10.42 10.64 -13.37
C ALA A 129 -9.05 10.20 -13.90
N GLN A 130 -7.96 10.40 -13.13
CA GLN A 130 -6.62 9.93 -13.51
C GLN A 130 -6.58 8.40 -13.63
N VAL A 131 -7.12 7.68 -12.64
CA VAL A 131 -7.18 6.21 -12.66
C VAL A 131 -7.96 5.69 -13.88
N ARG A 132 -9.13 6.28 -14.18
CA ARG A 132 -9.93 5.90 -15.35
C ARG A 132 -9.17 6.07 -16.66
N THR A 133 -8.53 7.24 -16.86
CA THR A 133 -7.76 7.53 -18.07
C THR A 133 -6.66 6.48 -18.28
N ILE A 134 -5.96 6.05 -17.24
CA ILE A 134 -4.90 5.06 -17.35
C ILE A 134 -5.47 3.69 -17.74
N ILE A 135 -6.52 3.24 -17.06
CA ILE A 135 -7.17 1.95 -17.32
C ILE A 135 -7.77 1.90 -18.73
N GLU A 136 -8.34 2.99 -19.21
CA GLU A 136 -8.91 3.07 -20.55
C GLU A 136 -7.82 2.97 -21.62
N ASN A 137 -6.71 3.70 -21.46
CA ASN A 137 -5.56 3.66 -22.37
C ASN A 137 -4.90 2.27 -22.44
N GLU A 138 -4.82 1.54 -21.33
CA GLU A 138 -4.32 0.16 -21.33
C GLU A 138 -5.26 -0.78 -22.10
N GLY A 139 -6.56 -0.54 -22.04
CA GLY A 139 -7.55 -1.33 -22.75
C GLY A 139 -7.48 -1.20 -24.27
N GLU A 140 -7.04 -0.08 -24.78
CA GLU A 140 -6.84 0.15 -26.21
C GLU A 140 -5.58 -0.52 -26.73
N ASN A 141 -4.51 -0.58 -25.93
CA ASN A 141 -3.23 -1.21 -26.29
C ASN A 141 -3.27 -2.75 -26.32
N THR A 142 -4.26 -3.38 -25.70
CA THR A 142 -4.41 -4.85 -25.65
C THR A 142 -5.24 -5.42 -26.82
N ASN A 143 -5.88 -4.57 -27.62
CA ASN A 143 -6.75 -4.95 -28.75
C ASN A 143 -6.10 -4.68 -30.15
N GLY A 144 -4.81 -4.43 -30.21
CA GLY A 144 -4.04 -4.17 -31.43
C GLY A 144 -3.24 -5.37 -31.97
#